data_aa7093f6c8339190ea5d86e1ccd702f8
#
_entry.id   aa7093f6c8339190ea5d86e1ccd702f8
#
_cell.length_a   1.000
_cell.length_b   1.000
_cell.length_c   1.000
_cell.angle_alpha   90.00
_cell.angle_beta   90.00
_cell.angle_gamma   90.00
#
_symmetry.space_group_name_H-M   'P 1'
#
loop_
_entity.id
_entity.type
_entity.pdbx_description
1 polymer ?
#
loop_
_entity_poly.entity_id
_entity_poly.type
_entity_poly.pdbx_seq_one_letter_code
_entity_poly.pdbx_strand_id
1 'polypeptide(L)'
;MGAVTFETLTFGETADKAFSNAVEDAKHLHGHGGYTGTIAEKSSFEVIPEQEHHRKQKRRYAHQLLEDGDERIRSKWGPAGAINCSGTTGAKRYREQHGLKGKHGDGWLFFGWASH
;
A
#
# COMPACT_ATOMS: atom_id res chain seq x y z
N MET A 1 -4.53 20.21 9.90
CA MET A 1 -3.45 19.66 9.11
C MET A 1 -2.67 18.64 9.89
N GLY A 2 -3.23 17.51 10.03
CA GLY A 2 -2.62 16.38 10.70
C GLY A 2 -2.06 15.37 9.71
N ALA A 3 -1.80 14.20 10.22
CA ALA A 3 -1.42 13.05 9.42
C ALA A 3 -2.25 11.87 9.89
N VAL A 4 -2.63 11.03 8.93
CA VAL A 4 -3.34 9.79 9.21
C VAL A 4 -2.64 8.65 8.50
N THR A 5 -2.81 7.45 9.02
CA THR A 5 -2.28 6.26 8.35
C THR A 5 -3.22 5.81 7.26
N PHE A 6 -2.67 5.16 6.24
CA PHE A 6 -3.46 4.48 5.23
C PHE A 6 -2.86 3.11 4.96
N GLU A 7 -3.68 2.22 4.43
CA GLU A 7 -3.22 0.95 3.87
C GLU A 7 -4.12 0.60 2.69
N THR A 8 -3.52 0.10 1.63
CA THR A 8 -4.24 -0.23 0.39
C THR A 8 -3.64 -1.49 -0.22
N LEU A 9 -4.48 -2.49 -0.43
CA LEU A 9 -4.08 -3.71 -1.15
C LEU A 9 -4.49 -3.56 -2.61
N THR A 10 -3.55 -3.75 -3.50
CA THR A 10 -3.82 -3.67 -4.93
C THR A 10 -2.98 -4.67 -5.69
N PHE A 11 -3.28 -4.84 -6.97
CA PHE A 11 -2.59 -5.79 -7.84
C PHE A 11 -2.03 -5.08 -9.06
N GLY A 12 -0.90 -5.56 -9.54
CA GLY A 12 -0.29 -5.08 -10.77
C GLY A 12 0.82 -6.02 -11.19
N GLU A 13 1.20 -5.96 -12.46
CA GLU A 13 2.28 -6.80 -12.99
C GLU A 13 3.62 -6.46 -12.32
N THR A 14 3.77 -5.22 -11.89
CA THR A 14 4.95 -4.75 -11.16
C THR A 14 4.48 -3.92 -9.97
N ALA A 15 5.38 -3.67 -9.03
CA ALA A 15 5.09 -2.78 -7.90
C ALA A 15 4.72 -1.37 -8.39
N ASP A 16 5.40 -0.88 -9.42
CA ASP A 16 5.11 0.43 -10.00
C ASP A 16 3.68 0.52 -10.55
N LYS A 17 3.24 -0.50 -11.28
CA LYS A 17 1.88 -0.53 -11.81
C LYS A 17 0.84 -0.64 -10.72
N ALA A 18 1.12 -1.48 -9.71
CA ALA A 18 0.23 -1.62 -8.57
C ALA A 18 0.09 -0.29 -7.82
N PHE A 19 1.21 0.41 -7.62
CA PHE A 19 1.21 1.71 -6.97
C PHE A 19 0.41 2.74 -7.77
N SER A 20 0.66 2.81 -9.08
CA SER A 20 -0.06 3.72 -9.97
C SER A 20 -1.56 3.46 -9.94
N ASN A 21 -1.97 2.20 -9.98
CA ASN A 21 -3.38 1.82 -9.89
C ASN A 21 -4.00 2.27 -8.57
N ALA A 22 -3.29 2.06 -7.46
CA ALA A 22 -3.77 2.45 -6.14
C ALA A 22 -3.93 3.97 -6.03
N VAL A 23 -2.96 4.72 -6.52
CA VAL A 23 -3.00 6.18 -6.49
C VAL A 23 -4.14 6.72 -7.35
N GLU A 24 -4.31 6.19 -8.55
CA GLU A 24 -5.39 6.62 -9.44
C GLU A 24 -6.76 6.32 -8.86
N ASP A 25 -6.94 5.14 -8.29
CA ASP A 25 -8.20 4.76 -7.65
C ASP A 25 -8.51 5.69 -6.48
N ALA A 26 -7.51 6.01 -5.67
CA ALA A 26 -7.69 6.92 -4.53
C ALA A 26 -8.05 8.33 -5.01
N LYS A 27 -7.43 8.82 -6.06
CA LYS A 27 -7.75 10.13 -6.64
C LYS A 27 -9.17 10.15 -7.21
N HIS A 28 -9.59 9.07 -7.82
CA HIS A 28 -10.94 8.95 -8.37
C HIS A 28 -11.99 9.00 -7.24
N LEU A 29 -11.72 8.36 -6.12
CA LEU A 29 -12.66 8.30 -4.99
C LEU A 29 -12.60 9.54 -4.08
N HIS A 30 -11.43 10.14 -3.92
CA HIS A 30 -11.19 11.20 -2.93
C HIS A 30 -10.79 12.55 -3.52
N GLY A 31 -10.64 12.63 -4.84
CA GLY A 31 -10.27 13.87 -5.52
C GLY A 31 -8.77 14.11 -5.59
N HIS A 32 -8.40 15.25 -6.15
CA HIS A 32 -7.02 15.63 -6.45
C HIS A 32 -6.52 16.79 -5.58
N GLY A 33 -7.29 17.17 -4.58
CA GLY A 33 -7.04 18.42 -3.85
C GLY A 33 -5.94 18.37 -2.78
N GLY A 34 -5.24 17.28 -2.61
CA GLY A 34 -4.27 17.12 -1.52
C GLY A 34 -4.97 16.93 -0.17
N TYR A 35 -4.24 16.53 0.82
CA TYR A 35 -4.75 16.34 2.18
C TYR A 35 -5.93 15.36 2.28
N THR A 36 -5.95 14.35 1.39
CA THR A 36 -7.02 13.35 1.38
C THR A 36 -6.87 12.29 2.46
N GLY A 37 -5.68 12.19 3.07
CA GLY A 37 -5.40 11.14 4.03
C GLY A 37 -5.25 9.75 3.42
N THR A 38 -4.97 9.66 2.12
CA THR A 38 -4.90 8.41 1.39
C THR A 38 -3.59 8.30 0.61
N ILE A 39 -3.40 7.15 -0.04
CA ILE A 39 -2.25 6.92 -0.92
C ILE A 39 -2.17 7.95 -2.07
N ALA A 40 -3.27 8.64 -2.38
CA ALA A 40 -3.26 9.71 -3.38
C ALA A 40 -2.24 10.81 -3.09
N GLU A 41 -1.84 10.94 -1.81
CA GLU A 41 -0.84 11.93 -1.37
C GLU A 41 0.59 11.49 -1.66
N LYS A 42 0.81 10.27 -2.12
CA LYS A 42 2.15 9.71 -2.32
C LYS A 42 2.58 9.79 -3.78
N SER A 43 3.84 10.15 -4.00
CA SER A 43 4.45 10.19 -5.33
C SER A 43 5.44 9.04 -5.55
N SER A 44 5.77 8.30 -4.50
CA SER A 44 6.72 7.20 -4.58
C SER A 44 6.48 6.18 -3.49
N PHE A 45 7.15 5.06 -3.58
CA PHE A 45 7.07 4.01 -2.58
C PHE A 45 8.44 3.36 -2.38
N GLU A 46 8.61 2.73 -1.22
CA GLU A 46 9.82 1.98 -0.89
C GLU A 46 9.44 0.54 -0.57
N VAL A 47 10.03 -0.40 -1.30
CA VAL A 47 9.74 -1.82 -1.10
C VAL A 47 10.42 -2.31 0.19
N ILE A 48 9.64 -2.91 1.07
CA ILE A 48 10.16 -3.52 2.28
C ILE A 48 10.74 -4.89 1.91
N PRO A 49 12.01 -5.16 2.23
CA PRO A 49 12.63 -6.44 1.86
C PRO A 49 11.84 -7.63 2.39
N GLU A 50 11.69 -8.64 1.56
CA GLU A 50 10.91 -9.83 1.91
C GLU A 50 11.44 -10.53 3.16
N GLN A 51 12.76 -10.56 3.38
CA GLN A 51 13.33 -11.20 4.54
C GLN A 51 12.90 -10.56 5.86
N GLU A 52 12.50 -9.29 5.87
CA GLU A 52 12.01 -8.64 7.08
C GLU A 52 10.65 -9.17 7.51
N HIS A 53 9.80 -9.52 6.55
CA HIS A 53 8.44 -9.96 6.83
C HIS A 53 8.16 -11.42 6.44
N HIS A 54 9.20 -12.17 6.14
CA HIS A 54 9.08 -13.59 5.83
C HIS A 54 8.42 -14.31 7.01
N ARG A 55 7.37 -15.09 6.74
CA ARG A 55 6.56 -15.81 7.74
C ARG A 55 5.76 -14.92 8.70
N LYS A 56 5.68 -13.62 8.43
CA LYS A 56 4.87 -12.70 9.22
C LYS A 56 3.60 -12.36 8.46
N GLN A 57 2.55 -12.03 9.20
CA GLN A 57 1.33 -11.48 8.59
C GLN A 57 1.67 -10.08 8.05
N LYS A 58 1.43 -9.87 6.76
CA LYS A 58 1.89 -8.66 6.07
C LYS A 58 1.24 -7.40 6.62
N ARG A 59 -0.07 -7.44 6.81
CA ARG A 59 -0.81 -6.29 7.34
C ARG A 59 -0.38 -5.93 8.75
N ARG A 60 -0.18 -6.94 9.58
CA ARG A 60 0.28 -6.73 10.96
C ARG A 60 1.68 -6.14 10.98
N TYR A 61 2.55 -6.62 10.11
CA TYR A 61 3.91 -6.08 10.01
C TYR A 61 3.90 -4.62 9.56
N ALA A 62 3.05 -4.29 8.56
CA ALA A 62 2.88 -2.91 8.13
C ALA A 62 2.43 -2.01 9.29
N HIS A 63 1.45 -2.45 10.07
CA HIS A 63 1.00 -1.70 11.25
C HIS A 63 2.10 -1.51 12.28
N GLN A 64 2.94 -2.53 12.47
CA GLN A 64 4.07 -2.44 13.39
C GLN A 64 5.07 -1.38 12.94
N LEU A 65 5.38 -1.32 11.64
CA LEU A 65 6.27 -0.30 11.10
C LEU A 65 5.70 1.11 11.30
N LEU A 66 4.38 1.26 11.13
CA LEU A 66 3.72 2.53 11.36
C LEU A 66 3.79 2.95 12.83
N GLU A 67 3.52 2.03 13.74
CA GLU A 67 3.57 2.29 15.19
C GLU A 67 4.98 2.62 15.66
N ASP A 68 5.98 1.93 15.12
CA ASP A 68 7.37 2.12 15.49
C ASP A 68 7.99 3.40 14.92
N GLY A 69 7.27 4.06 14.00
CA GLY A 69 7.79 5.25 13.34
C GLY A 69 9.00 4.95 12.47
N ASP A 70 8.96 3.84 11.73
CA ASP A 70 10.06 3.42 10.86
C ASP A 70 10.45 4.57 9.92
N GLU A 71 11.74 4.91 9.89
CA GLU A 71 12.22 6.09 9.15
C GLU A 71 11.94 6.04 7.66
N ARG A 72 11.75 4.86 7.08
CA ARG A 72 11.45 4.71 5.65
C ARG A 72 10.08 5.26 5.29
N ILE A 73 9.13 5.26 6.23
CA ILE A 73 7.73 5.59 5.93
C ILE A 73 7.10 6.57 6.93
N ARG A 74 7.86 7.09 7.88
CA ARG A 74 7.30 7.93 8.96
C ARG A 74 6.89 9.34 8.51
N SER A 75 7.43 9.82 7.39
CA SER A 75 7.10 11.16 6.90
C SER A 75 5.82 11.13 6.08
N LYS A 76 4.87 11.99 6.43
CA LYS A 76 3.66 12.14 5.61
C LYS A 76 3.95 12.69 4.22
N TRP A 77 5.13 13.28 4.02
CA TRP A 77 5.58 13.81 2.73
C TRP A 77 6.53 12.84 2.01
N GLY A 78 6.91 11.78 2.66
CA GLY A 78 7.83 10.78 2.12
C GLY A 78 7.12 9.64 1.39
N PRO A 79 7.86 8.59 1.03
CA PRO A 79 7.28 7.46 0.28
C PRO A 79 6.35 6.61 1.12
N ALA A 80 5.48 5.87 0.43
CA ALA A 80 4.71 4.79 1.03
C ALA A 80 5.61 3.56 1.21
N GLY A 81 5.29 2.70 2.16
CA GLY A 81 5.89 1.38 2.23
C GLY A 81 5.15 0.43 1.30
N ALA A 82 5.83 -0.56 0.77
CA ALA A 82 5.24 -1.54 -0.13
C ALA A 82 5.67 -2.96 0.30
N ILE A 83 4.71 -3.81 0.58
CA ILE A 83 4.95 -5.20 0.96
C ILE A 83 4.32 -6.11 -0.08
N ASN A 84 5.12 -7.04 -0.63
CA ASN A 84 4.60 -8.04 -1.55
C ASN A 84 3.73 -9.03 -0.79
N CYS A 85 2.47 -9.13 -1.18
CA CYS A 85 1.48 -10.00 -0.55
C CYS A 85 1.07 -11.19 -1.43
N SER A 86 1.80 -11.45 -2.52
CA SER A 86 1.49 -12.54 -3.42
C SER A 86 1.46 -13.87 -2.66
N GLY A 87 0.45 -14.68 -2.94
CA GLY A 87 0.28 -15.98 -2.28
C GLY A 87 -0.37 -15.91 -0.90
N THR A 88 -0.67 -14.73 -0.37
CA THR A 88 -1.40 -14.64 0.90
C THR A 88 -2.88 -14.93 0.72
N THR A 89 -3.55 -15.35 1.79
CA THR A 89 -4.99 -15.60 1.78
C THR A 89 -5.76 -14.31 1.46
N GLY A 90 -5.31 -13.17 2.00
CA GLY A 90 -5.94 -11.89 1.73
C GLY A 90 -5.89 -11.50 0.25
N ALA A 91 -4.74 -11.73 -0.40
CA ALA A 91 -4.59 -11.47 -1.82
C ALA A 91 -5.51 -12.36 -2.64
N LYS A 92 -5.62 -13.65 -2.30
CA LYS A 92 -6.54 -14.58 -2.96
C LYS A 92 -7.99 -14.11 -2.86
N ARG A 93 -8.42 -13.74 -1.66
CA ARG A 93 -9.79 -13.24 -1.44
C ARG A 93 -10.07 -11.98 -2.24
N TYR A 94 -9.11 -11.07 -2.28
CA TYR A 94 -9.25 -9.85 -3.05
C TYR A 94 -9.47 -10.16 -4.53
N ARG A 95 -8.67 -11.06 -5.10
CA ARG A 95 -8.81 -11.47 -6.51
C ARG A 95 -10.20 -12.04 -6.80
N GLU A 96 -10.68 -12.91 -5.91
CA GLU A 96 -12.00 -13.53 -6.07
C GLU A 96 -13.10 -12.51 -6.00
N GLN A 97 -13.05 -11.59 -5.04
CA GLN A 97 -14.08 -10.55 -4.85
C GLN A 97 -14.14 -9.58 -6.01
N HIS A 98 -13.02 -9.28 -6.65
CA HIS A 98 -12.96 -8.30 -7.72
C HIS A 98 -12.90 -8.91 -9.12
N GLY A 99 -13.13 -10.22 -9.22
CA GLY A 99 -13.15 -10.90 -10.52
C GLY A 99 -11.80 -10.94 -11.23
N LEU A 100 -10.71 -10.88 -10.46
CA LEU A 100 -9.36 -10.89 -10.99
C LEU A 100 -8.76 -12.29 -11.11
N LYS A 101 -9.59 -13.29 -10.93
CA LYS A 101 -9.17 -14.68 -11.03
C LYS A 101 -8.54 -14.93 -12.39
N GLY A 102 -7.35 -15.50 -12.40
CA GLY A 102 -6.60 -15.74 -13.63
C GLY A 102 -5.85 -14.55 -14.18
N LYS A 103 -6.00 -13.38 -13.60
CA LYS A 103 -5.20 -12.22 -13.97
C LYS A 103 -3.79 -12.36 -13.42
N HIS A 104 -2.83 -11.91 -14.18
CA HIS A 104 -1.43 -11.91 -13.77
C HIS A 104 -1.13 -10.65 -12.96
N GLY A 105 -0.27 -10.78 -11.99
CA GLY A 105 0.16 -9.67 -11.19
C GLY A 105 0.29 -10.06 -9.73
N ASP A 106 1.18 -9.36 -9.06
CA ASP A 106 1.40 -9.57 -7.64
C ASP A 106 0.49 -8.70 -6.81
N GLY A 107 0.10 -9.20 -5.64
CA GLY A 107 -0.60 -8.41 -4.63
C GLY A 107 0.41 -7.57 -3.86
N TRP A 108 0.13 -6.29 -3.71
CA TRP A 108 0.99 -5.36 -2.98
C TRP A 108 0.18 -4.60 -1.94
N LEU A 109 0.70 -4.57 -0.72
CA LEU A 109 0.13 -3.77 0.35
C LEU A 109 0.95 -2.49 0.46
N PHE A 110 0.31 -1.36 0.15
CA PHE A 110 0.91 -0.03 0.32
C PHE A 110 0.38 0.58 1.61
N PHE A 111 1.26 1.19 2.38
CA PHE A 111 0.90 1.75 3.67
C PHE A 111 1.79 2.94 3.99
N GLY A 112 1.34 3.77 4.90
CA GLY A 112 2.15 4.92 5.31
C GLY A 112 1.33 5.98 6.01
N TRP A 113 1.95 7.15 6.13
CA TRP A 113 1.33 8.35 6.67
C TRP A 113 1.01 9.30 5.53
N ALA A 114 -0.14 9.89 5.57
CA ALA A 114 -0.57 10.86 4.56
C ALA A 114 -1.09 12.11 5.22
N SER A 115 -0.93 13.25 4.55
CA SER A 115 -1.48 14.51 5.06
C SER A 115 -2.99 14.50 4.99
N HIS A 116 -3.58 15.13 5.99
CA HIS A 116 -5.04 15.10 6.13
C HIS A 116 -5.57 16.46 6.54
#